data_a59c49f3e773f06569d2b55435b6bd3d
#
_entry.id   a59c49f3e773f06569d2b55435b6bd3d
#
_cell.length_a   1.000
_cell.length_b   1.000
_cell.length_c   1.000
_cell.angle_alpha   90.00
_cell.angle_beta   90.00
_cell.angle_gamma   90.00
#
_symmetry.space_group_name_H-M   'P 1'
#
loop_
_entity.id
_entity.type
_entity.pdbx_description
1 polymer ?
#
loop_
_entity_poly.entity_id
_entity_poly.type
_entity_poly.pdbx_seq_one_letter_code
_entity_poly.pdbx_strand_id
1 'polypeptide(L)'
;YIKDNKIDMLGEPLPNEDLDLQLIWLHAVETLGAKAVNAASLGEMWIGLIPPNWNEYGIGKNNMRRGLIPPLSGDYENLWKHSNGAWIRTEIWACCFPGMINKVTQMAFEDACVDHGFGEGTYAAIFVAALEAVAFFNNNINDLLEIGLSKIPESSRVSRSVRLVMDCYEK
;
A
#
# COMPACT_ATOMS: atom_id res chain seq x y z
N TYR A 1 -6.95 15.95 16.63
CA TYR A 1 -7.64 15.12 17.65
C TYR A 1 -9.06 15.63 17.83
N ILE A 2 -10.02 14.73 17.91
CA ILE A 2 -11.43 15.06 18.22
C ILE A 2 -11.62 14.78 19.71
N LYS A 3 -11.92 15.82 20.48
CA LYS A 3 -12.28 15.72 21.87
C LYS A 3 -13.61 16.43 22.07
N ASP A 4 -14.58 15.74 22.69
CA ASP A 4 -15.92 16.27 22.97
C ASP A 4 -16.63 16.83 21.73
N ASN A 5 -16.50 16.15 20.57
CA ASN A 5 -17.01 16.58 19.24
C ASN A 5 -16.42 17.90 18.71
N LYS A 6 -15.29 18.33 19.24
CA LYS A 6 -14.51 19.47 18.74
C LYS A 6 -13.19 19.01 18.19
N ILE A 7 -12.75 19.60 17.07
CA ILE A 7 -11.40 19.45 16.58
C ILE A 7 -10.50 20.31 17.46
N ASP A 8 -9.70 19.66 18.29
CA ASP A 8 -8.72 20.35 19.13
C ASP A 8 -7.40 20.42 18.35
N MET A 9 -7.13 21.57 17.77
CA MET A 9 -5.89 21.89 17.08
C MET A 9 -4.88 22.34 18.13
N LEU A 10 -4.14 21.40 18.70
CA LEU A 10 -3.02 21.66 19.61
C LEU A 10 -1.79 22.17 18.85
N GLY A 11 -1.89 23.39 18.30
CA GLY A 11 -0.82 23.98 17.50
C GLY A 11 -0.91 23.62 16.01
N GLU A 12 0.22 23.37 15.35
CA GLU A 12 0.26 22.99 13.94
C GLU A 12 -0.22 21.54 13.74
N PRO A 13 -0.84 21.24 12.59
CA PRO A 13 -1.26 19.87 12.28
C PRO A 13 -0.09 18.91 12.37
N LEU A 14 -0.28 17.80 13.08
CA LEU A 14 0.72 16.74 13.12
C LEU A 14 0.63 15.91 11.82
N PRO A 15 1.77 15.46 11.30
CA PRO A 15 1.78 14.54 10.18
C PRO A 15 1.03 13.25 10.52
N ASN A 16 0.52 12.62 9.48
CA ASN A 16 -0.23 11.37 9.55
C ASN A 16 0.52 10.32 8.73
N GLU A 17 0.60 9.09 9.24
CA GLU A 17 1.36 8.00 8.61
C GLU A 17 0.93 7.71 7.17
N ASP A 18 -0.34 7.87 6.84
CA ASP A 18 -0.87 7.62 5.50
C ASP A 18 -0.24 8.58 4.47
N LEU A 19 -0.03 9.83 4.86
CA LEU A 19 0.59 10.85 4.02
C LEU A 19 2.12 10.82 4.11
N ASP A 20 2.67 10.59 5.29
CA ASP A 20 4.11 10.55 5.50
C ASP A 20 4.78 9.46 4.66
N LEU A 21 4.17 8.27 4.57
CA LEU A 21 4.67 7.18 3.75
C LEU A 21 4.66 7.54 2.27
N GLN A 22 3.61 8.18 1.78
CA GLN A 22 3.53 8.63 0.38
C GLN A 22 4.59 9.69 0.06
N LEU A 23 4.87 10.62 0.98
CA LEU A 23 5.93 11.60 0.82
C LEU A 23 7.32 10.97 0.79
N ILE A 24 7.56 9.94 1.62
CA ILE A 24 8.81 9.18 1.62
C ILE A 24 8.97 8.41 0.31
N TRP A 25 7.90 7.84 -0.24
CA TRP A 25 7.93 7.16 -1.54
C TRP A 25 8.15 8.12 -2.70
N LEU A 26 7.55 9.31 -2.65
CA LEU A 26 7.85 10.37 -3.61
C LEU A 26 9.33 10.77 -3.54
N HIS A 27 9.88 10.94 -2.34
CA HIS A 27 11.29 11.21 -2.13
C HIS A 27 12.19 10.08 -2.69
N ALA A 28 11.81 8.82 -2.52
CA ALA A 28 12.52 7.69 -3.11
C ALA A 28 12.53 7.77 -4.64
N VAL A 29 11.40 8.08 -5.26
CA VAL A 29 11.30 8.26 -6.72
C VAL A 29 12.15 9.42 -7.21
N GLU A 30 12.14 10.56 -6.51
CA GLU A 30 12.94 11.74 -6.87
C GLU A 30 14.45 11.48 -6.73
N THR A 31 14.85 10.79 -5.67
CA THR A 31 16.27 10.60 -5.34
C THR A 31 16.90 9.48 -6.16
N LEU A 32 16.21 8.37 -6.31
CA LEU A 32 16.74 7.16 -6.96
C LEU A 32 16.34 7.06 -8.44
N GLY A 33 15.28 7.75 -8.82
CA GLY A 33 14.62 7.58 -10.10
C GLY A 33 13.70 6.34 -10.12
N ALA A 34 12.57 6.45 -10.80
CA ALA A 34 11.49 5.47 -10.81
C ALA A 34 11.91 4.03 -11.23
N LYS A 35 13.02 3.89 -11.95
CA LYS A 35 13.54 2.58 -12.39
C LYS A 35 14.30 1.84 -11.29
N ALA A 36 14.89 2.57 -10.34
CA ALA A 36 15.68 2.01 -9.25
C ALA A 36 14.87 1.73 -7.99
N VAL A 37 13.62 2.23 -7.92
CA VAL A 37 12.73 1.96 -6.79
C VAL A 37 12.21 0.52 -6.86
N ASN A 38 12.47 -0.23 -5.80
CA ASN A 38 12.06 -1.61 -5.59
C ASN A 38 11.96 -1.91 -4.09
N ALA A 39 11.50 -3.10 -3.70
CA ALA A 39 11.30 -3.46 -2.30
C ALA A 39 12.56 -3.28 -1.43
N ALA A 40 13.75 -3.56 -1.96
CA ALA A 40 15.00 -3.41 -1.22
C ALA A 40 15.30 -1.93 -0.94
N SER A 41 15.24 -1.06 -1.97
CA SER A 41 15.46 0.38 -1.80
C SER A 41 14.41 1.05 -0.92
N LEU A 42 13.14 0.63 -1.02
CA LEU A 42 12.08 1.08 -0.13
C LEU A 42 12.32 0.61 1.32
N GLY A 43 12.84 -0.60 1.51
CA GLY A 43 13.23 -1.12 2.82
C GLY A 43 14.34 -0.29 3.48
N GLU A 44 15.33 0.17 2.73
CA GLU A 44 16.36 1.07 3.22
C GLU A 44 15.78 2.42 3.66
N MET A 45 14.90 3.01 2.84
CA MET A 45 14.16 4.23 3.20
C MET A 45 13.32 4.00 4.47
N TRP A 46 12.69 2.84 4.58
CA TRP A 46 11.89 2.46 5.76
C TRP A 46 12.70 2.47 7.04
N ILE A 47 13.87 1.85 7.03
CA ILE A 47 14.77 1.82 8.21
C ILE A 47 15.23 3.22 8.59
N GLY A 48 15.55 4.05 7.60
CA GLY A 48 16.15 5.36 7.81
C GLY A 48 15.16 6.48 8.13
N LEU A 49 13.99 6.46 7.53
CA LEU A 49 13.09 7.62 7.50
C LEU A 49 11.73 7.39 8.19
N ILE A 50 11.32 6.14 8.44
CA ILE A 50 10.03 5.85 9.07
C ILE A 50 10.21 5.64 10.57
N PRO A 51 9.82 6.62 11.41
CA PRO A 51 10.00 6.54 12.86
C PRO A 51 9.11 5.49 13.55
N PRO A 52 7.83 5.31 13.17
CA PRO A 52 6.92 4.42 13.89
C PRO A 52 7.42 2.97 13.97
N ASN A 53 7.12 2.34 15.12
CA ASN A 53 7.49 0.95 15.40
C ASN A 53 6.29 0.11 15.85
N TRP A 54 5.08 0.51 15.49
CA TRP A 54 3.87 -0.27 15.81
C TRP A 54 3.45 -1.15 14.64
N ASN A 55 2.69 -2.17 14.95
CA ASN A 55 2.07 -3.09 14.00
C ASN A 55 3.07 -3.64 12.96
N GLU A 56 2.63 -3.76 11.72
CA GLU A 56 3.44 -4.20 10.56
C GLU A 56 4.68 -3.32 10.35
N TYR A 57 4.59 -2.02 10.58
CA TYR A 57 5.71 -1.08 10.41
C TYR A 57 6.89 -1.43 11.30
N GLY A 58 6.62 -1.69 12.57
CA GLY A 58 7.64 -2.09 13.53
C GLY A 58 8.19 -3.48 13.27
N ILE A 59 7.33 -4.43 12.90
CA ILE A 59 7.75 -5.80 12.59
C ILE A 59 8.64 -5.81 11.35
N GLY A 60 8.23 -5.19 10.24
CA GLY A 60 9.03 -5.08 9.04
C GLY A 60 10.39 -4.47 9.30
N LYS A 61 10.42 -3.34 10.02
CA LYS A 61 11.67 -2.66 10.40
C LYS A 61 12.57 -3.55 11.27
N ASN A 62 12.03 -4.21 12.28
CA ASN A 62 12.82 -5.08 13.15
C ASN A 62 13.38 -6.29 12.38
N ASN A 63 12.60 -6.86 11.47
CA ASN A 63 13.03 -7.95 10.62
C ASN A 63 14.18 -7.52 9.70
N MET A 64 14.06 -6.35 9.05
CA MET A 64 15.15 -5.80 8.22
C MET A 64 16.42 -5.53 9.02
N ARG A 65 16.31 -5.00 10.25
CA ARG A 65 17.46 -4.80 11.16
C ARG A 65 18.12 -6.12 11.58
N ARG A 66 17.41 -7.22 11.52
CA ARG A 66 17.92 -8.59 11.75
C ARG A 66 18.44 -9.24 10.47
N GLY A 67 18.46 -8.52 9.34
CA GLY A 67 18.95 -9.00 8.07
C GLY A 67 17.91 -9.71 7.19
N LEU A 68 16.63 -9.72 7.58
CA LEU A 68 15.56 -10.26 6.75
C LEU A 68 15.10 -9.18 5.77
N ILE A 69 15.56 -9.28 4.54
CA ILE A 69 15.18 -8.34 3.47
C ILE A 69 13.76 -8.61 2.95
N PRO A 70 13.08 -7.61 2.31
CA PRO A 70 11.80 -7.86 1.64
C PRO A 70 11.90 -9.01 0.62
N PRO A 71 10.87 -9.85 0.51
CA PRO A 71 9.58 -9.83 1.19
C PRO A 71 9.57 -10.49 2.58
N LEU A 72 10.67 -11.12 3.02
CA LEU A 72 10.73 -11.80 4.31
C LEU A 72 10.57 -10.86 5.50
N SER A 73 10.99 -9.60 5.34
CA SER A 73 10.78 -8.57 6.38
C SER A 73 9.31 -8.40 6.73
N GLY A 74 8.45 -8.38 5.72
CA GLY A 74 7.01 -8.23 5.89
C GLY A 74 6.28 -9.55 6.23
N ASP A 75 6.91 -10.71 5.96
CA ASP A 75 6.26 -12.01 6.12
C ASP A 75 6.59 -12.72 7.44
N TYR A 76 7.86 -12.62 7.90
CA TYR A 76 8.36 -13.39 9.02
C TYR A 76 7.76 -12.93 10.36
N GLU A 77 7.06 -13.83 11.06
CA GLU A 77 6.42 -13.60 12.36
C GLU A 77 5.56 -12.32 12.41
N ASN A 78 4.91 -11.98 11.30
CA ASN A 78 4.11 -10.78 11.17
C ASN A 78 2.61 -11.08 11.29
N LEU A 79 2.04 -10.83 12.46
CA LEU A 79 0.61 -10.98 12.72
C LEU A 79 -0.23 -9.95 11.97
N TRP A 80 0.36 -8.83 11.57
CA TRP A 80 -0.30 -7.70 10.93
C TRP A 80 -0.20 -7.70 9.40
N LYS A 81 0.44 -8.69 8.80
CA LYS A 81 0.68 -8.75 7.35
C LYS A 81 -0.59 -8.76 6.47
N HIS A 82 -1.76 -8.87 7.08
CA HIS A 82 -3.06 -8.81 6.41
C HIS A 82 -3.84 -7.54 6.75
N SER A 83 -3.20 -6.57 7.43
CA SER A 83 -3.79 -5.28 7.76
C SER A 83 -3.96 -4.38 6.52
N ASN A 84 -4.50 -3.20 6.74
CA ASN A 84 -4.74 -2.22 5.67
C ASN A 84 -3.53 -1.34 5.34
N GLY A 85 -2.45 -1.42 6.09
CA GLY A 85 -1.31 -0.50 5.97
C GLY A 85 -0.67 -0.43 4.59
N ALA A 86 -0.73 -1.50 3.80
CA ALA A 86 -0.17 -1.50 2.45
C ALA A 86 -1.04 -0.77 1.42
N TRP A 87 -2.37 -0.84 1.53
CA TRP A 87 -3.27 -0.31 0.50
C TRP A 87 -3.79 1.10 0.76
N ILE A 88 -3.55 1.65 1.95
CA ILE A 88 -3.89 3.04 2.27
C ILE A 88 -2.82 4.05 1.82
N ARG A 89 -1.80 3.63 1.08
CA ARG A 89 -0.68 4.46 0.60
C ARG A 89 -0.34 4.22 -0.87
N THR A 90 -1.28 3.66 -1.65
CA THR A 90 -1.05 3.29 -3.04
C THR A 90 -1.20 4.45 -4.02
N GLU A 91 -1.86 5.52 -3.62
CA GLU A 91 -2.17 6.69 -4.46
C GLU A 91 -0.92 7.30 -5.09
N ILE A 92 0.20 7.30 -4.36
CA ILE A 92 1.46 7.83 -4.90
C ILE A 92 1.90 7.08 -6.15
N TRP A 93 1.73 5.76 -6.18
CA TRP A 93 2.09 4.95 -7.35
C TRP A 93 1.16 5.19 -8.52
N ALA A 94 -0.14 5.34 -8.24
CA ALA A 94 -1.12 5.69 -9.27
C ALA A 94 -0.87 7.09 -9.85
N CYS A 95 -0.50 8.07 -9.01
CA CYS A 95 -0.14 9.41 -9.44
C CYS A 95 1.17 9.46 -10.25
N CYS A 96 2.17 8.65 -9.88
CA CYS A 96 3.44 8.57 -10.60
C CYS A 96 3.31 7.88 -11.97
N PHE A 97 2.36 6.95 -12.13
CA PHE A 97 2.22 6.11 -13.31
C PHE A 97 0.75 5.98 -13.78
N PRO A 98 0.04 7.08 -14.02
CA PRO A 98 -1.39 7.05 -14.35
C PRO A 98 -1.65 6.24 -15.62
N GLY A 99 -2.60 5.31 -15.56
CA GLY A 99 -2.96 4.41 -16.66
C GLY A 99 -1.96 3.27 -16.93
N MET A 100 -0.80 3.27 -16.29
CA MET A 100 0.22 2.23 -16.48
C MET A 100 0.00 1.06 -15.50
N ILE A 101 -1.10 0.36 -15.64
CA ILE A 101 -1.62 -0.63 -14.67
C ILE A 101 -0.53 -1.63 -14.23
N ASN A 102 0.21 -2.23 -15.17
CA ASN A 102 1.24 -3.21 -14.83
C ASN A 102 2.40 -2.60 -14.02
N LYS A 103 2.75 -1.34 -14.29
CA LYS A 103 3.79 -0.65 -13.53
C LYS A 103 3.31 -0.31 -12.13
N VAL A 104 2.10 0.23 -12.00
CA VAL A 104 1.51 0.59 -10.71
C VAL A 104 1.34 -0.63 -9.81
N THR A 105 0.81 -1.73 -10.34
CA THR A 105 0.65 -2.97 -9.57
C THR A 105 2.00 -3.58 -9.16
N GLN A 106 3.03 -3.46 -10.00
CA GLN A 106 4.39 -3.82 -9.62
C GLN A 106 4.89 -2.97 -8.46
N MET A 107 4.72 -1.65 -8.53
CA MET A 107 5.17 -0.75 -7.47
C MET A 107 4.43 -0.98 -6.15
N ALA A 108 3.12 -1.19 -6.21
CA ALA A 108 2.32 -1.53 -5.03
C ALA A 108 2.75 -2.88 -4.41
N PHE A 109 3.12 -3.86 -5.23
CA PHE A 109 3.68 -5.13 -4.76
C PHE A 109 5.03 -4.92 -4.07
N GLU A 110 5.96 -4.20 -4.70
CA GLU A 110 7.29 -3.90 -4.15
C GLU A 110 7.20 -3.16 -2.80
N ASP A 111 6.30 -2.19 -2.71
CA ASP A 111 6.01 -1.44 -1.49
C ASP A 111 5.43 -2.36 -0.40
N ALA A 112 4.36 -3.10 -0.70
CA ALA A 112 3.73 -3.99 0.27
C ALA A 112 4.66 -5.09 0.77
N CYS A 113 5.62 -5.54 -0.04
CA CYS A 113 6.60 -6.56 0.36
C CYS A 113 7.47 -6.14 1.55
N VAL A 114 7.64 -4.83 1.80
CA VAL A 114 8.52 -4.33 2.86
C VAL A 114 7.99 -4.71 4.24
N ASP A 115 6.69 -4.54 4.48
CA ASP A 115 6.06 -4.68 5.79
C ASP A 115 4.87 -5.65 5.84
N HIS A 116 4.36 -6.10 4.68
CA HIS A 116 3.26 -7.09 4.57
C HIS A 116 3.70 -8.42 3.95
N GLY A 117 4.85 -8.47 3.24
CA GLY A 117 5.31 -9.69 2.59
C GLY A 117 4.33 -10.18 1.53
N PHE A 118 3.88 -11.42 1.65
CA PHE A 118 2.90 -12.02 0.73
C PHE A 118 1.55 -12.23 1.42
N GLY A 119 0.46 -12.05 0.70
CA GLY A 119 -0.88 -12.38 1.18
C GLY A 119 -1.92 -11.31 0.94
N GLU A 120 -2.97 -11.32 1.75
CA GLU A 120 -4.18 -10.53 1.51
C GLU A 120 -3.93 -9.01 1.58
N GLY A 121 -3.06 -8.53 2.48
CA GLY A 121 -2.69 -7.11 2.52
C GLY A 121 -2.02 -6.66 1.23
N THR A 122 -1.09 -7.46 0.71
CA THR A 122 -0.41 -7.21 -0.57
C THR A 122 -1.38 -7.30 -1.76
N TYR A 123 -2.30 -8.27 -1.77
CA TYR A 123 -3.32 -8.35 -2.82
C TYR A 123 -4.26 -7.15 -2.79
N ALA A 124 -4.64 -6.68 -1.60
CA ALA A 124 -5.43 -5.46 -1.47
C ALA A 124 -4.71 -4.24 -2.04
N ALA A 125 -3.40 -4.08 -1.74
CA ALA A 125 -2.60 -3.00 -2.30
C ALA A 125 -2.54 -3.04 -3.84
N ILE A 126 -2.31 -4.22 -4.43
CA ILE A 126 -2.29 -4.41 -5.89
C ILE A 126 -3.66 -4.07 -6.50
N PHE A 127 -4.74 -4.54 -5.87
CA PHE A 127 -6.11 -4.29 -6.31
C PHE A 127 -6.42 -2.79 -6.31
N VAL A 128 -6.19 -2.11 -5.19
CA VAL A 128 -6.48 -0.68 -5.04
C VAL A 128 -5.62 0.16 -5.99
N ALA A 129 -4.32 -0.10 -6.07
CA ALA A 129 -3.42 0.60 -6.98
C ALA A 129 -3.85 0.49 -8.46
N ALA A 130 -4.35 -0.69 -8.89
CA ALA A 130 -4.87 -0.87 -10.23
C ALA A 130 -6.11 -0.02 -10.51
N LEU A 131 -7.05 0.03 -9.55
CA LEU A 131 -8.24 0.88 -9.62
C LEU A 131 -7.86 2.36 -9.76
N GLU A 132 -7.00 2.84 -8.88
CA GLU A 132 -6.55 4.24 -8.84
C GLU A 132 -5.88 4.65 -10.13
N ALA A 133 -4.99 3.82 -10.68
CA ALA A 133 -4.30 4.12 -11.92
C ALA A 133 -5.25 4.27 -13.12
N VAL A 134 -6.33 3.48 -13.15
CA VAL A 134 -7.32 3.52 -14.25
C VAL A 134 -8.33 4.63 -14.04
N ALA A 135 -8.64 5.01 -12.81
CA ALA A 135 -9.58 6.07 -12.48
C ALA A 135 -9.23 7.43 -13.09
N PHE A 136 -7.97 7.66 -13.46
CA PHE A 136 -7.56 8.85 -14.23
C PHE A 136 -8.22 8.93 -15.62
N PHE A 137 -8.68 7.80 -16.18
CA PHE A 137 -9.15 7.71 -17.57
C PHE A 137 -10.52 7.05 -17.72
N ASN A 138 -11.01 6.38 -16.67
CA ASN A 138 -12.29 5.67 -16.66
C ASN A 138 -13.01 5.95 -15.34
N ASN A 139 -14.27 6.31 -15.41
CA ASN A 139 -15.14 6.58 -14.26
C ASN A 139 -16.23 5.51 -14.04
N ASN A 140 -16.24 4.45 -14.84
CA ASN A 140 -17.14 3.33 -14.65
C ASN A 140 -16.62 2.43 -13.51
N ILE A 141 -17.32 2.42 -12.40
CA ILE A 141 -16.92 1.68 -11.20
C ILE A 141 -16.81 0.17 -11.46
N ASN A 142 -17.72 -0.41 -12.24
CA ASN A 142 -17.68 -1.85 -12.53
C ASN A 142 -16.44 -2.22 -13.35
N ASP A 143 -16.08 -1.41 -14.35
CA ASP A 143 -14.85 -1.63 -15.12
C ASP A 143 -13.61 -1.52 -14.23
N LEU A 144 -13.56 -0.53 -13.32
CA LEU A 144 -12.47 -0.37 -12.38
C LEU A 144 -12.32 -1.61 -11.48
N LEU A 145 -13.43 -2.08 -10.90
CA LEU A 145 -13.44 -3.27 -10.04
C LEU A 145 -12.95 -4.52 -10.78
N GLU A 146 -13.44 -4.76 -12.00
CA GLU A 146 -13.01 -5.91 -12.81
C GLU A 146 -11.52 -5.83 -13.20
N ILE A 147 -11.01 -4.63 -13.52
CA ILE A 147 -9.58 -4.43 -13.78
C ILE A 147 -8.75 -4.73 -12.54
N GLY A 148 -9.13 -4.22 -11.38
CA GLY A 148 -8.45 -4.51 -10.11
C GLY A 148 -8.46 -6.01 -9.79
N LEU A 149 -9.61 -6.66 -9.90
CA LEU A 149 -9.77 -8.10 -9.69
C LEU A 149 -8.91 -8.95 -10.63
N SER A 150 -8.69 -8.49 -11.87
CA SER A 150 -7.84 -9.18 -12.83
C SER A 150 -6.35 -9.22 -12.44
N LYS A 151 -5.92 -8.43 -11.44
CA LYS A 151 -4.52 -8.31 -11.01
C LYS A 151 -4.18 -9.12 -9.77
N ILE A 152 -5.17 -9.73 -9.14
CA ILE A 152 -4.99 -10.53 -7.91
C ILE A 152 -5.53 -11.95 -8.11
N PRO A 153 -5.08 -12.92 -7.29
CA PRO A 153 -5.60 -14.28 -7.38
C PRO A 153 -7.11 -14.33 -7.13
N GLU A 154 -7.83 -15.01 -8.00
CA GLU A 154 -9.28 -15.20 -7.88
C GLU A 154 -9.67 -15.91 -6.57
N SER A 155 -8.79 -16.79 -6.08
CA SER A 155 -8.94 -17.52 -4.82
C SER A 155 -8.66 -16.69 -3.58
N SER A 156 -8.13 -15.45 -3.70
CA SER A 156 -7.85 -14.58 -2.55
C SER A 156 -9.14 -14.18 -1.80
N ARG A 157 -8.99 -13.86 -0.51
CA ARG A 157 -10.12 -13.36 0.28
C ARG A 157 -10.57 -11.99 -0.23
N VAL A 158 -9.63 -11.14 -0.64
CA VAL A 158 -9.93 -9.83 -1.25
C VAL A 158 -10.82 -10.01 -2.47
N SER A 159 -10.44 -10.87 -3.43
CA SER A 159 -11.23 -11.10 -4.64
C SER A 159 -12.64 -11.59 -4.30
N ARG A 160 -12.74 -12.59 -3.42
CA ARG A 160 -14.05 -13.14 -3.01
C ARG A 160 -14.93 -12.11 -2.30
N SER A 161 -14.33 -11.26 -1.45
CA SER A 161 -15.09 -10.22 -0.74
C SER A 161 -15.61 -9.15 -1.68
N VAL A 162 -14.79 -8.69 -2.62
CA VAL A 162 -15.21 -7.70 -3.62
C VAL A 162 -16.34 -8.25 -4.49
N ARG A 163 -16.19 -9.47 -5.01
CA ARG A 163 -17.26 -10.11 -5.82
C ARG A 163 -18.55 -10.30 -5.04
N LEU A 164 -18.47 -10.70 -3.77
CA LEU A 164 -19.66 -10.82 -2.92
C LEU A 164 -20.40 -9.50 -2.78
N VAL A 165 -19.67 -8.40 -2.59
CA VAL A 165 -20.29 -7.05 -2.49
C VAL A 165 -20.92 -6.65 -3.83
N MET A 166 -20.25 -6.88 -4.95
CA MET A 166 -20.80 -6.63 -6.29
C MET A 166 -22.11 -7.41 -6.51
N ASP A 167 -22.12 -8.71 -6.20
CA ASP A 167 -23.31 -9.56 -6.31
C ASP A 167 -24.48 -9.10 -5.42
N CYS A 168 -24.16 -8.52 -4.24
CA CYS A 168 -25.18 -7.99 -3.34
C CYS A 168 -25.76 -6.64 -3.84
N TYR A 169 -24.95 -5.86 -4.53
CA TYR A 169 -25.37 -4.55 -5.06
C TYR A 169 -26.27 -4.67 -6.30
N GLU A 170 -26.12 -5.74 -7.08
CA GLU A 170 -26.94 -6.00 -8.28
C GLU A 170 -28.34 -6.59 -7.95
N LYS A 171 -28.58 -6.99 -6.69
CA LYS A 171 -29.86 -7.54 -6.22
C LYS A 171 -30.76 -6.48 -5.59
#